data_b672a04acca5596c3f2a763fff87287b
#
_entry.id   b672a04acca5596c3f2a763fff87287b
#
_cell.length_a   1.000
_cell.length_b   1.000
_cell.length_c   1.000
_cell.angle_alpha   90.00
_cell.angle_beta   90.00
_cell.angle_gamma   90.00
#
_symmetry.space_group_name_H-M   'P 1'
#
loop_
_entity.id
_entity.type
_entity.pdbx_description
1 polymer ?
#
loop_
_entity_poly.entity_id
_entity_poly.type
_entity_poly.pdbx_seq_one_letter_code
_entity_poly.pdbx_strand_id
1 'polypeptide(L)'
;CQSENNIPINLEEHFNQRRAIQWIRIERYWEGEYPDVKARFIPVMCQHCGNAPCEPVCPVYATYHNNEGLNVQVYNRCIGTRFCANGCPYHVRFFNFWEPQWPDSLKNQLNPDVTVRSRGIMEKCSFCIQRIRRSTRESERDGVELEDGDRGLNPACVNSCPTSALTFGDFNDQDSQVSQMKSDATSSEHSRGYRLMENLGTETNVIYLKKVDDSVGAVHGH
;
A
#
# COMPACT_ATOMS: atom_id res chain seq x y z
N CYS A 1 1.36 -4.42 -9.70
CA CYS A 1 0.53 -4.77 -8.54
C CYS A 1 -0.56 -5.79 -8.94
N GLN A 2 -1.28 -5.55 -10.04
CA GLN A 2 -2.37 -6.41 -10.51
C GLN A 2 -1.89 -7.84 -10.80
N SER A 3 -0.90 -8.00 -11.68
CA SER A 3 -0.35 -9.32 -12.03
C SER A 3 0.37 -9.98 -10.86
N GLU A 4 1.15 -9.22 -10.09
CA GLU A 4 1.89 -9.74 -8.93
C GLU A 4 0.97 -10.35 -7.87
N ASN A 5 -0.20 -9.74 -7.65
CA ASN A 5 -1.10 -10.11 -6.55
C ASN A 5 -2.41 -10.75 -7.04
N ASN A 6 -2.48 -11.18 -8.29
CA ASN A 6 -3.68 -11.78 -8.90
C ASN A 6 -4.95 -10.95 -8.61
N ILE A 7 -4.86 -9.62 -8.76
CA ILE A 7 -6.00 -8.75 -8.58
C ILE A 7 -6.90 -8.86 -9.82
N PRO A 8 -8.22 -9.02 -9.64
CA PRO A 8 -9.15 -9.14 -10.76
C PRO A 8 -9.09 -7.96 -11.74
N ILE A 9 -9.34 -8.25 -13.00
CA ILE A 9 -9.46 -7.21 -14.03
C ILE A 9 -10.76 -6.43 -13.79
N ASN A 10 -10.62 -5.11 -13.67
CA ASN A 10 -11.77 -4.23 -13.53
C ASN A 10 -12.34 -3.90 -14.90
N LEU A 11 -13.65 -4.07 -15.06
CA LEU A 11 -14.42 -3.58 -16.20
C LEU A 11 -14.94 -2.17 -15.91
N GLU A 12 -15.35 -1.44 -16.95
CA GLU A 12 -15.93 -0.10 -16.81
C GLU A 12 -17.12 -0.08 -15.84
N GLU A 13 -17.96 -1.11 -15.93
CA GLU A 13 -19.11 -1.29 -15.03
C GLU A 13 -18.70 -1.31 -13.55
N HIS A 14 -17.58 -1.93 -13.21
CA HIS A 14 -17.08 -2.00 -11.84
C HIS A 14 -16.71 -0.61 -11.31
N PHE A 15 -16.13 0.26 -12.15
CA PHE A 15 -15.86 1.65 -11.78
C PHE A 15 -17.15 2.45 -11.61
N ASN A 16 -18.09 2.31 -12.53
CA ASN A 16 -19.39 3.01 -12.47
C ASN A 16 -20.18 2.63 -11.20
N GLN A 17 -20.08 1.38 -10.76
CA GLN A 17 -20.68 0.88 -9.53
C GLN A 17 -19.84 1.17 -8.27
N ARG A 18 -18.67 1.82 -8.39
CA ARG A 18 -17.70 2.04 -7.30
C ARG A 18 -17.25 0.74 -6.61
N ARG A 19 -17.10 -0.33 -7.37
CA ARG A 19 -16.74 -1.68 -6.91
C ARG A 19 -15.43 -2.18 -7.49
N ALA A 20 -14.72 -1.35 -8.25
CA ALA A 20 -13.41 -1.69 -8.80
C ALA A 20 -12.40 -1.99 -7.68
N ILE A 21 -11.59 -3.02 -7.88
CA ILE A 21 -10.56 -3.45 -6.92
C ILE A 21 -9.23 -2.86 -7.35
N GLN A 22 -8.67 -2.01 -6.50
CA GLN A 22 -7.40 -1.32 -6.74
C GLN A 22 -6.59 -1.26 -5.44
N TRP A 23 -5.70 -2.24 -5.22
CA TRP A 23 -4.90 -2.28 -4.00
C TRP A 23 -4.00 -1.06 -3.82
N ILE A 24 -3.60 -0.44 -4.90
CA ILE A 24 -2.98 0.89 -4.95
C ILE A 24 -3.74 1.72 -5.97
N ARG A 25 -4.11 2.93 -5.62
CA ARG A 25 -4.72 3.90 -6.51
C ARG A 25 -3.93 5.21 -6.46
N ILE A 26 -3.96 5.97 -7.54
CA ILE A 26 -3.37 7.30 -7.59
C ILE A 26 -4.50 8.32 -7.46
N GLU A 27 -4.54 9.01 -6.34
CA GLU A 27 -5.44 10.14 -6.13
C GLU A 27 -4.86 11.39 -6.77
N ARG A 28 -5.71 12.18 -7.40
CA ARG A 28 -5.33 13.43 -8.08
C ARG A 28 -6.05 14.59 -7.42
N TYR A 29 -5.28 15.58 -7.03
CA TYR A 29 -5.78 16.83 -6.45
C TYR A 29 -5.36 17.99 -7.34
N TRP A 30 -6.27 18.94 -7.55
CA TRP A 30 -6.05 20.12 -8.36
C TRP A 30 -5.97 21.33 -7.45
N GLU A 31 -4.98 22.18 -7.66
CA GLU A 31 -4.79 23.44 -6.93
C GLU A 31 -4.68 24.58 -7.92
N GLY A 32 -5.29 25.74 -7.59
CA GLY A 32 -5.32 26.92 -8.45
C GLY A 32 -6.51 26.96 -9.40
N GLU A 33 -6.58 28.01 -10.20
CA GLU A 33 -7.60 28.24 -11.21
C GLU A 33 -6.99 28.23 -12.62
N TYR A 34 -7.79 27.85 -13.60
CA TYR A 34 -7.33 27.85 -14.98
C TYR A 34 -6.94 29.28 -15.43
N PRO A 35 -5.78 29.51 -16.10
CA PRO A 35 -4.85 28.48 -16.65
C PRO A 35 -3.76 27.98 -15.69
N ASP A 36 -3.62 28.55 -14.50
CA ASP A 36 -2.51 28.27 -13.57
C ASP A 36 -2.84 27.11 -12.62
N VAL A 37 -3.26 25.98 -13.18
CA VAL A 37 -3.65 24.79 -12.42
C VAL A 37 -2.45 23.89 -12.17
N LYS A 38 -2.24 23.50 -10.91
CA LYS A 38 -1.24 22.50 -10.50
C LYS A 38 -1.91 21.20 -10.12
N ALA A 39 -1.35 20.07 -10.55
CA ALA A 39 -1.82 18.74 -10.17
C ALA A 39 -0.90 18.14 -9.09
N ARG A 40 -1.52 17.52 -8.08
CA ARG A 40 -0.83 16.68 -7.09
C ARG A 40 -1.33 15.26 -7.18
N PHE A 41 -0.41 14.32 -7.06
CA PHE A 41 -0.68 12.90 -7.16
C PHE A 41 -0.23 12.22 -5.87
N ILE A 42 -1.10 11.40 -5.28
CA ILE A 42 -0.80 10.65 -4.05
C ILE A 42 -1.12 9.18 -4.31
N PRO A 43 -0.14 8.27 -4.23
CA PRO A 43 -0.38 6.83 -4.25
C PRO A 43 -0.99 6.40 -2.91
N VAL A 44 -2.19 5.85 -2.93
CA VAL A 44 -2.88 5.40 -1.72
C VAL A 44 -3.08 3.89 -1.77
N MET A 45 -2.54 3.21 -0.77
CA MET A 45 -2.66 1.77 -0.54
C MET A 45 -3.00 1.51 0.93
N CYS A 46 -3.10 0.25 1.34
CA CYS A 46 -3.23 -0.06 2.77
C CYS A 46 -2.07 0.58 3.55
N GLN A 47 -2.41 1.33 4.58
CA GLN A 47 -1.43 2.06 5.40
C GLN A 47 -0.76 1.18 6.46
N HIS A 48 -1.16 -0.09 6.59
CA HIS A 48 -0.67 -1.02 7.60
C HIS A 48 -0.58 -0.37 9.00
N CYS A 49 -1.69 0.28 9.40
CA CYS A 49 -1.79 1.09 10.62
C CYS A 49 -1.41 0.30 11.88
N GLY A 50 -0.62 0.87 12.77
CA GLY A 50 -0.32 0.31 14.10
C GLY A 50 -1.60 0.15 14.94
N ASN A 51 -2.44 1.19 14.96
CA ASN A 51 -3.78 1.16 15.56
C ASN A 51 -4.83 0.96 14.47
N ALA A 52 -4.93 -0.25 13.93
CA ALA A 52 -5.75 -0.55 12.76
C ALA A 52 -7.25 -0.70 13.10
N PRO A 53 -8.13 0.27 12.77
CA PRO A 53 -9.56 0.21 13.11
C PRO A 53 -10.32 -0.88 12.35
N CYS A 54 -9.71 -1.47 11.32
CA CYS A 54 -10.28 -2.59 10.59
C CYS A 54 -10.16 -3.94 11.32
N GLU A 55 -9.33 -4.05 12.36
CA GLU A 55 -9.12 -5.30 13.10
C GLU A 55 -10.22 -5.59 14.10
N PRO A 56 -10.56 -4.69 15.03
CA PRO A 56 -11.55 -4.99 16.07
C PRO A 56 -12.96 -5.22 15.53
N VAL A 57 -13.26 -4.76 14.32
CA VAL A 57 -14.57 -4.94 13.69
C VAL A 57 -14.71 -6.25 12.91
N CYS A 58 -13.65 -7.06 12.84
CA CYS A 58 -13.68 -8.33 12.14
C CYS A 58 -14.20 -9.45 13.07
N PRO A 59 -15.40 -10.02 12.83
CA PRO A 59 -16.00 -10.99 13.75
C PRO A 59 -15.28 -12.34 13.77
N VAL A 60 -14.44 -12.62 12.78
CA VAL A 60 -13.72 -13.90 12.63
C VAL A 60 -12.21 -13.76 12.73
N TYR A 61 -11.73 -12.61 13.16
CA TYR A 61 -10.30 -12.33 13.28
C TYR A 61 -9.52 -12.65 11.97
N ALA A 62 -10.12 -12.32 10.84
CA ALA A 62 -9.48 -12.50 9.53
C ALA A 62 -8.47 -11.39 9.20
N THR A 63 -8.48 -10.29 9.95
CA THR A 63 -7.49 -9.23 9.85
C THR A 63 -6.87 -8.97 11.22
N TYR A 64 -5.54 -8.90 11.26
CA TYR A 64 -4.74 -8.74 12.47
C TYR A 64 -3.31 -8.31 12.11
N HIS A 65 -2.50 -7.91 13.08
CA HIS A 65 -1.07 -7.70 12.90
C HIS A 65 -0.30 -9.03 13.01
N ASN A 66 0.64 -9.23 12.10
CA ASN A 66 1.63 -10.30 12.24
C ASN A 66 2.85 -9.81 13.04
N ASN A 67 3.79 -10.70 13.29
CA ASN A 67 5.00 -10.40 14.07
C ASN A 67 5.94 -9.38 13.38
N GLU A 68 5.78 -9.20 12.06
CA GLU A 68 6.51 -8.21 11.26
C GLU A 68 5.84 -6.81 11.28
N GLY A 69 4.76 -6.64 12.04
CA GLY A 69 4.01 -5.38 12.10
C GLY A 69 3.09 -5.11 10.91
N LEU A 70 2.89 -6.10 10.04
CA LEU A 70 2.00 -5.96 8.90
C LEU A 70 0.55 -6.23 9.30
N ASN A 71 -0.37 -5.34 8.92
CA ASN A 71 -1.80 -5.65 8.97
C ASN A 71 -2.11 -6.65 7.86
N VAL A 72 -2.39 -7.90 8.21
CA VAL A 72 -2.67 -8.99 7.28
C VAL A 72 -4.16 -9.22 7.07
N GLN A 73 -4.51 -9.89 5.98
CA GLN A 73 -5.84 -10.38 5.69
C GLN A 73 -5.75 -11.88 5.38
N VAL A 74 -6.34 -12.69 6.25
CA VAL A 74 -6.41 -14.15 6.05
C VAL A 74 -7.68 -14.46 5.25
N TYR A 75 -7.50 -14.74 3.97
CA TYR A 75 -8.62 -14.93 3.04
C TYR A 75 -9.52 -16.10 3.43
N ASN A 76 -8.95 -17.20 3.88
CA ASN A 76 -9.70 -18.40 4.28
C ASN A 76 -10.56 -18.23 5.55
N ARG A 77 -10.29 -17.21 6.36
CA ARG A 77 -11.13 -16.87 7.52
C ARG A 77 -12.22 -15.87 7.18
N CYS A 78 -12.07 -15.14 6.07
CA CYS A 78 -12.97 -14.06 5.72
C CYS A 78 -14.36 -14.58 5.34
N ILE A 79 -15.40 -14.11 6.04
CA ILE A 79 -16.81 -14.42 5.76
C ILE A 79 -17.55 -13.27 5.07
N GLY A 80 -16.81 -12.21 4.68
CA GLY A 80 -17.34 -11.14 3.84
C GLY A 80 -18.31 -10.16 4.49
N THR A 81 -18.27 -9.95 5.81
CA THR A 81 -19.14 -8.99 6.50
C THR A 81 -18.90 -7.53 6.11
N ARG A 82 -17.75 -7.21 5.52
CA ARG A 82 -17.31 -5.88 5.06
C ARG A 82 -17.15 -4.81 6.14
N PHE A 83 -17.33 -5.11 7.41
CA PHE A 83 -17.13 -4.13 8.49
C PHE A 83 -15.71 -3.54 8.49
N CYS A 84 -14.71 -4.32 8.11
CA CYS A 84 -13.35 -3.83 7.99
C CYS A 84 -13.16 -2.79 6.86
N ALA A 85 -13.99 -2.81 5.81
CA ALA A 85 -14.01 -1.75 4.79
C ALA A 85 -14.62 -0.46 5.35
N ASN A 86 -15.71 -0.58 6.11
CA ASN A 86 -16.35 0.58 6.75
C ASN A 86 -15.46 1.19 7.85
N GLY A 87 -14.69 0.35 8.57
CA GLY A 87 -13.73 0.81 9.59
C GLY A 87 -12.44 1.40 9.02
N CYS A 88 -12.19 1.30 7.71
CA CYS A 88 -10.99 1.82 7.08
C CYS A 88 -11.17 3.27 6.60
N PRO A 89 -10.56 4.28 7.25
CA PRO A 89 -10.73 5.67 6.84
C PRO A 89 -10.08 5.97 5.48
N TYR A 90 -9.15 5.12 5.04
CA TYR A 90 -8.42 5.27 3.77
C TYR A 90 -9.14 4.61 2.59
N HIS A 91 -10.23 3.89 2.81
CA HIS A 91 -11.01 3.16 1.78
C HIS A 91 -10.15 2.26 0.88
N VAL A 92 -9.26 1.48 1.50
CA VAL A 92 -8.29 0.61 0.81
C VAL A 92 -8.51 -0.88 1.08
N ARG A 93 -9.73 -1.23 1.43
CA ARG A 93 -10.18 -2.61 1.60
C ARG A 93 -11.32 -2.88 0.65
N PHE A 94 -11.15 -3.89 -0.20
CA PHE A 94 -12.03 -4.15 -1.34
C PHE A 94 -12.76 -5.48 -1.13
N PHE A 95 -14.00 -5.53 -1.55
CA PHE A 95 -14.82 -6.73 -1.48
C PHE A 95 -15.03 -7.31 -2.88
N ASN A 96 -14.84 -8.61 -3.03
CA ASN A 96 -15.12 -9.32 -4.26
C ASN A 96 -16.63 -9.53 -4.42
N PHE A 97 -17.30 -8.72 -5.22
CA PHE A 97 -18.73 -8.83 -5.49
C PHE A 97 -19.08 -9.92 -6.49
N TRP A 98 -18.12 -10.36 -7.30
CA TRP A 98 -18.25 -11.36 -8.35
C TRP A 98 -17.07 -12.31 -8.35
N GLU A 99 -17.22 -13.43 -9.05
CA GLU A 99 -16.13 -14.38 -9.23
C GLU A 99 -15.08 -13.78 -10.18
N PRO A 100 -13.80 -13.74 -9.81
CA PRO A 100 -12.74 -13.21 -10.66
C PRO A 100 -12.58 -14.03 -11.94
N GLN A 101 -12.45 -13.33 -13.06
CA GLN A 101 -12.25 -13.96 -14.37
C GLN A 101 -11.12 -13.25 -15.12
N TRP A 102 -10.33 -14.04 -15.83
CA TRP A 102 -9.32 -13.54 -16.74
C TRP A 102 -9.57 -14.08 -18.14
N PRO A 103 -9.37 -13.27 -19.20
CA PRO A 103 -9.30 -13.77 -20.57
C PRO A 103 -8.25 -14.87 -20.68
N ASP A 104 -8.45 -15.84 -21.58
CA ASP A 104 -7.54 -16.99 -21.71
C ASP A 104 -6.09 -16.58 -21.98
N SER A 105 -5.87 -15.51 -22.74
CA SER A 105 -4.54 -14.95 -23.01
C SER A 105 -3.82 -14.42 -21.75
N LEU A 106 -4.57 -14.07 -20.71
CA LEU A 106 -4.02 -13.50 -19.48
C LEU A 106 -3.96 -14.51 -18.31
N LYS A 107 -4.49 -15.71 -18.49
CA LYS A 107 -4.42 -16.74 -17.43
C LYS A 107 -2.99 -17.13 -17.07
N ASN A 108 -2.09 -17.12 -18.06
CA ASN A 108 -0.69 -17.50 -17.87
C ASN A 108 0.13 -16.46 -17.08
N GLN A 109 -0.40 -15.25 -16.85
CA GLN A 109 0.26 -14.25 -16.03
C GLN A 109 -0.03 -14.39 -14.52
N LEU A 110 -0.96 -15.27 -14.15
CA LEU A 110 -1.31 -15.46 -12.74
C LEU A 110 -0.11 -15.94 -11.94
N ASN A 111 0.16 -15.25 -10.83
CA ASN A 111 1.25 -15.60 -9.94
C ASN A 111 0.87 -16.86 -9.14
N PRO A 112 1.61 -17.98 -9.28
CA PRO A 112 1.30 -19.22 -8.56
C PRO A 112 1.48 -19.12 -7.04
N ASP A 113 2.28 -18.17 -6.57
CA ASP A 113 2.53 -17.96 -5.13
C ASP A 113 1.42 -17.19 -4.43
N VAL A 114 0.43 -16.69 -5.17
CA VAL A 114 -0.63 -15.84 -4.64
C VAL A 114 -2.01 -16.44 -4.91
N THR A 115 -2.77 -16.65 -3.86
CA THR A 115 -4.14 -17.15 -3.96
C THR A 115 -5.04 -16.17 -4.71
N VAL A 116 -5.83 -16.67 -5.66
CA VAL A 116 -6.96 -15.93 -6.23
C VAL A 116 -8.09 -15.91 -5.19
N ARG A 117 -8.63 -14.73 -4.90
CA ARG A 117 -9.74 -14.58 -3.92
C ARG A 117 -11.06 -14.72 -4.66
N SER A 118 -11.92 -15.59 -4.16
CA SER A 118 -13.26 -15.81 -4.71
C SER A 118 -14.23 -14.68 -4.35
N ARG A 119 -15.42 -14.73 -4.90
CA ARG A 119 -16.53 -13.85 -4.50
C ARG A 119 -16.80 -13.98 -3.00
N GLY A 120 -17.11 -12.87 -2.35
CA GLY A 120 -17.43 -12.81 -0.92
C GLY A 120 -16.23 -12.57 -0.01
N ILE A 121 -15.02 -12.46 -0.53
CA ILE A 121 -13.80 -12.26 0.23
C ILE A 121 -13.37 -10.80 0.17
N MET A 122 -12.85 -10.29 1.31
CA MET A 122 -12.19 -8.99 1.37
C MET A 122 -10.73 -9.11 0.97
N GLU A 123 -10.24 -8.16 0.20
CA GLU A 123 -8.82 -8.08 -0.16
C GLU A 123 -8.25 -6.67 0.00
N LYS A 124 -6.95 -6.57 0.15
CA LYS A 124 -6.21 -5.32 0.33
C LYS A 124 -4.74 -5.49 -0.01
N CYS A 125 -4.02 -4.39 -0.12
CA CYS A 125 -2.56 -4.41 -0.24
C CYS A 125 -1.93 -5.15 0.96
N SER A 126 -1.01 -6.07 0.67
CA SER A 126 -0.26 -6.87 1.65
C SER A 126 1.25 -6.54 1.66
N PHE A 127 1.67 -5.46 1.00
CA PHE A 127 3.08 -5.18 0.67
C PHE A 127 3.76 -6.34 -0.07
N CYS A 128 2.98 -7.10 -0.87
CA CYS A 128 3.45 -8.29 -1.57
C CYS A 128 4.09 -9.31 -0.61
N ILE A 129 3.34 -9.72 0.44
CA ILE A 129 3.79 -10.61 1.52
C ILE A 129 4.47 -11.89 1.00
N GLN A 130 4.12 -12.38 -0.20
CA GLN A 130 4.76 -13.52 -0.83
C GLN A 130 6.25 -13.24 -1.12
N ARG A 131 6.61 -11.99 -1.48
CA ARG A 131 8.00 -11.58 -1.70
C ARG A 131 8.77 -11.53 -0.39
N ILE A 132 8.21 -10.87 0.63
CA ILE A 132 8.80 -10.81 1.96
C ILE A 132 9.09 -12.22 2.48
N ARG A 133 8.08 -13.11 2.47
CA ARG A 133 8.23 -14.50 2.91
C ARG A 133 9.24 -15.31 2.10
N ARG A 134 9.35 -15.03 0.80
CA ARG A 134 10.35 -15.69 -0.04
C ARG A 134 11.76 -15.26 0.39
N SER A 135 12.01 -13.94 0.42
CA SER A 135 13.31 -13.40 0.80
C SER A 135 13.72 -13.82 2.21
N THR A 136 12.81 -13.80 3.19
CA THR A 136 13.10 -14.29 4.54
C THR A 136 13.53 -15.76 4.54
N ARG A 137 12.81 -16.64 3.83
CA ARG A 137 13.17 -18.06 3.75
C ARG A 137 14.50 -18.30 3.00
N GLU A 138 14.78 -17.52 1.98
CA GLU A 138 16.05 -17.59 1.24
C GLU A 138 17.20 -17.12 2.14
N SER A 139 17.01 -16.02 2.86
CA SER A 139 17.97 -15.53 3.86
C SER A 139 18.26 -16.56 4.95
N GLU A 140 17.24 -17.14 5.55
CA GLU A 140 17.37 -18.18 6.58
C GLU A 140 18.09 -19.44 6.05
N ARG A 141 17.80 -19.86 4.81
CA ARG A 141 18.42 -21.03 4.18
C ARG A 141 19.89 -20.80 3.87
N ASP A 142 20.23 -19.63 3.34
CA ASP A 142 21.54 -19.33 2.79
C ASP A 142 22.45 -18.62 3.83
N GLY A 143 21.90 -18.22 4.99
CA GLY A 143 22.62 -17.53 6.06
C GLY A 143 23.07 -16.12 5.68
N VAL A 144 22.35 -15.47 4.75
CA VAL A 144 22.62 -14.11 4.27
C VAL A 144 21.61 -13.16 4.87
N GLU A 145 22.05 -12.04 5.41
CA GLU A 145 21.15 -11.00 5.92
C GLU A 145 20.31 -10.36 4.77
N LEU A 146 19.07 -9.99 5.11
CA LEU A 146 18.22 -9.24 4.20
C LEU A 146 18.68 -7.78 4.15
N GLU A 147 18.92 -7.28 2.97
CA GLU A 147 19.30 -5.89 2.76
C GLU A 147 18.11 -5.07 2.24
N ASP A 148 17.97 -3.84 2.75
CA ASP A 148 17.05 -2.86 2.20
C ASP A 148 17.38 -2.58 0.73
N GLY A 149 16.33 -2.49 -0.09
CA GLY A 149 16.49 -2.27 -1.52
C GLY A 149 16.63 -3.54 -2.34
N ASP A 150 16.73 -4.72 -1.71
CA ASP A 150 16.72 -5.98 -2.45
C ASP A 150 15.41 -6.09 -3.27
N ARG A 151 15.59 -6.32 -4.58
CA ARG A 151 14.46 -6.47 -5.50
C ARG A 151 13.58 -7.67 -5.17
N GLY A 152 14.12 -8.69 -4.53
CA GLY A 152 13.37 -9.85 -4.05
C GLY A 152 12.40 -9.47 -2.92
N LEU A 153 12.87 -8.68 -1.97
CA LEU A 153 12.14 -8.21 -0.81
C LEU A 153 11.09 -7.15 -1.15
N ASN A 154 11.44 -6.23 -2.04
CA ASN A 154 10.62 -5.07 -2.35
C ASN A 154 9.25 -5.44 -2.95
N PRO A 155 8.17 -4.76 -2.54
CA PRO A 155 6.89 -4.83 -3.23
C PRO A 155 6.99 -4.52 -4.73
N ALA A 156 6.14 -5.13 -5.54
CA ALA A 156 6.17 -4.95 -6.98
C ALA A 156 6.00 -3.49 -7.43
N CYS A 157 5.25 -2.68 -6.67
CA CYS A 157 5.08 -1.24 -6.95
C CYS A 157 6.38 -0.45 -6.75
N VAL A 158 7.20 -0.81 -5.76
CA VAL A 158 8.52 -0.22 -5.52
C VAL A 158 9.45 -0.56 -6.69
N ASN A 159 9.56 -1.84 -7.05
CA ASN A 159 10.41 -2.28 -8.16
C ASN A 159 9.99 -1.70 -9.52
N SER A 160 8.71 -1.37 -9.68
CA SER A 160 8.19 -0.82 -10.94
C SER A 160 8.22 0.72 -10.99
N CYS A 161 8.65 1.38 -9.93
CA CYS A 161 8.68 2.83 -9.87
C CYS A 161 9.92 3.37 -10.61
N PRO A 162 9.78 4.00 -11.79
CA PRO A 162 10.93 4.43 -12.58
C PRO A 162 11.68 5.63 -11.95
N THR A 163 11.03 6.35 -11.06
CA THR A 163 11.58 7.54 -10.38
C THR A 163 12.07 7.24 -8.98
N SER A 164 12.03 5.98 -8.53
CA SER A 164 12.35 5.56 -7.15
C SER A 164 11.62 6.40 -6.08
N ALA A 165 10.36 6.79 -6.39
CA ALA A 165 9.54 7.58 -5.48
C ALA A 165 8.93 6.76 -4.34
N LEU A 166 9.04 5.44 -4.40
CA LEU A 166 8.55 4.51 -3.39
C LEU A 166 9.75 3.76 -2.81
N THR A 167 9.87 3.77 -1.50
CA THR A 167 10.90 3.04 -0.74
C THR A 167 10.21 2.09 0.22
N PHE A 168 10.78 0.92 0.44
CA PHE A 168 10.27 -0.11 1.34
C PHE A 168 11.43 -0.68 2.17
N GLY A 169 11.17 -0.96 3.45
CA GLY A 169 12.14 -1.54 4.37
C GLY A 169 11.58 -1.70 5.77
N ASP A 170 12.41 -2.06 6.74
CA ASP A 170 12.04 -2.25 8.14
C ASP A 170 12.31 -0.97 8.95
N PHE A 171 11.27 -0.45 9.61
CA PHE A 171 11.39 0.70 10.51
C PHE A 171 12.09 0.35 11.85
N ASN A 172 12.22 -0.92 12.20
CA ASN A 172 12.92 -1.34 13.41
C ASN A 172 14.43 -1.46 13.21
N ASP A 173 14.87 -1.62 11.97
CA ASP A 173 16.27 -1.56 11.61
C ASP A 173 16.69 -0.09 11.48
N GLN A 174 17.54 0.38 12.40
CA GLN A 174 18.00 1.78 12.44
C GLN A 174 18.93 2.13 11.27
N ASP A 175 19.62 1.14 10.72
CA ASP A 175 20.54 1.31 9.61
C ASP A 175 19.81 1.26 8.25
N SER A 176 18.54 0.87 8.25
CA SER A 176 17.73 0.80 7.04
C SER A 176 17.50 2.18 6.41
N GLN A 177 17.47 2.20 5.08
CA GLN A 177 17.20 3.43 4.33
C GLN A 177 15.85 4.07 4.73
N VAL A 178 14.82 3.25 4.95
CA VAL A 178 13.51 3.80 5.29
C VAL A 178 13.45 4.37 6.71
N SER A 179 14.22 3.83 7.67
CA SER A 179 14.33 4.38 9.02
C SER A 179 15.05 5.72 9.02
N GLN A 180 16.14 5.83 8.27
CA GLN A 180 16.86 7.08 8.08
C GLN A 180 15.96 8.13 7.41
N MET A 181 15.30 7.79 6.32
CA MET A 181 14.34 8.68 5.64
C MET A 181 13.19 9.11 6.57
N LYS A 182 12.69 8.21 7.41
CA LYS A 182 11.65 8.53 8.40
C LYS A 182 12.17 9.53 9.42
N SER A 183 13.38 9.31 9.97
CA SER A 183 14.02 10.21 10.90
C SER A 183 14.19 11.61 10.29
N ASP A 184 14.78 11.70 9.12
CA ASP A 184 14.98 12.96 8.40
C ASP A 184 13.67 13.69 8.08
N ALA A 185 12.65 12.91 7.71
CA ALA A 185 11.35 13.44 7.36
C ALA A 185 10.54 13.97 8.56
N THR A 186 10.85 13.56 9.79
CA THR A 186 10.06 13.86 10.99
C THR A 186 10.82 14.66 12.06
N SER A 187 12.14 14.83 11.92
CA SER A 187 13.02 15.34 12.98
C SER A 187 13.02 16.87 13.16
N SER A 188 12.43 17.64 12.26
CA SER A 188 12.45 19.10 12.33
C SER A 188 11.07 19.74 12.13
N GLU A 189 10.90 20.98 12.62
CA GLU A 189 9.68 21.78 12.43
C GLU A 189 9.37 22.04 10.94
N HIS A 190 10.38 21.95 10.09
CA HIS A 190 10.25 22.07 8.63
C HIS A 190 10.26 20.70 7.91
N SER A 191 9.91 19.64 8.63
CA SER A 191 9.93 18.29 8.07
C SER A 191 8.97 18.14 6.89
N ARG A 192 9.41 17.37 5.90
CA ARG A 192 8.60 17.05 4.71
C ARG A 192 7.65 15.87 4.93
N GLY A 193 7.91 15.08 5.98
CA GLY A 193 7.13 13.88 6.27
C GLY A 193 5.74 14.21 6.79
N TYR A 194 4.74 13.44 6.34
CA TYR A 194 3.40 13.50 6.90
C TYR A 194 2.72 12.12 6.76
N ARG A 195 1.71 11.89 7.57
CA ARG A 195 0.85 10.72 7.51
C ARG A 195 -0.55 11.13 7.07
N LEU A 196 -1.23 10.25 6.33
CA LEU A 196 -2.62 10.52 5.95
C LEU A 196 -3.52 10.47 7.18
N MET A 197 -4.38 11.49 7.35
CA MET A 197 -5.37 11.58 8.44
C MET A 197 -4.75 11.32 9.82
N GLU A 198 -3.61 11.92 10.10
CA GLU A 198 -2.84 11.71 11.33
C GLU A 198 -3.66 11.98 12.61
N ASN A 199 -4.60 12.92 12.51
CA ASN A 199 -5.54 13.27 13.59
C ASN A 199 -6.44 12.11 14.04
N LEU A 200 -6.55 11.04 13.26
CA LEU A 200 -7.33 9.85 13.63
C LEU A 200 -6.57 8.88 14.55
N GLY A 201 -5.28 9.11 14.81
CA GLY A 201 -4.45 8.28 15.69
C GLY A 201 -4.29 6.83 15.26
N THR A 202 -4.41 6.55 13.96
CA THR A 202 -4.30 5.19 13.42
C THR A 202 -2.86 4.69 13.27
N GLU A 203 -1.86 5.57 13.47
CA GLU A 203 -0.43 5.24 13.41
C GLU A 203 -0.04 4.52 12.12
N THR A 204 -0.21 5.20 10.99
CA THR A 204 0.10 4.62 9.68
C THR A 204 1.59 4.30 9.53
N ASN A 205 1.91 3.16 8.90
CA ASN A 205 3.27 2.77 8.54
C ASN A 205 3.68 3.22 7.13
N VAL A 206 2.85 4.03 6.47
CA VAL A 206 3.21 4.71 5.23
C VAL A 206 3.40 6.19 5.53
N ILE A 207 4.59 6.69 5.19
CA ILE A 207 4.96 8.10 5.38
C ILE A 207 5.08 8.73 3.99
N TYR A 208 4.48 9.87 3.81
CA TYR A 208 4.52 10.65 2.58
C TYR A 208 5.44 11.83 2.74
N LEU A 209 6.11 12.21 1.65
CA LEU A 209 6.94 13.42 1.63
C LEU A 209 6.23 14.53 0.86
N LYS A 210 6.12 15.71 1.46
CA LYS A 210 5.62 16.91 0.80
C LYS A 210 6.50 17.23 -0.42
N LYS A 211 5.87 17.63 -1.51
CA LYS A 211 6.60 18.15 -2.66
C LYS A 211 7.36 19.43 -2.29
N VAL A 212 8.61 19.57 -2.72
CA VAL A 212 9.33 20.84 -2.65
C VAL A 212 8.79 21.73 -3.76
N ASP A 213 8.41 22.94 -3.43
CA ASP A 213 7.99 23.96 -4.40
C ASP A 213 9.12 24.98 -4.56
N ASP A 214 9.86 24.88 -5.64
CA ASP A 214 10.99 25.74 -5.94
C ASP A 214 10.56 27.20 -6.26
N SER A 215 9.26 27.42 -6.47
CA SER A 215 8.73 28.76 -6.79
C SER A 215 8.70 29.72 -5.59
N VAL A 216 8.80 29.20 -4.36
CA VAL A 216 8.80 30.02 -3.14
C VAL A 216 10.17 30.65 -2.85
N GLY A 217 11.26 30.13 -3.43
CA GLY A 217 12.62 30.66 -3.28
C GLY A 217 12.95 31.88 -4.14
N ALA A 218 12.10 32.24 -5.09
CA ALA A 218 12.37 33.31 -6.07
C ALA A 218 11.87 34.70 -5.64
N VAL A 219 11.31 34.88 -4.45
CA VAL A 219 10.63 36.14 -4.03
C VAL A 219 11.46 37.03 -3.12
N HIS A 220 12.69 36.67 -2.76
CA HIS A 220 13.54 37.54 -1.93
C HIS A 220 14.87 37.86 -2.61
N GLY A 221 14.79 38.68 -3.64
CA GLY A 221 15.92 39.35 -4.25
C GLY A 221 15.50 40.74 -4.76
N HIS A 222 15.25 41.64 -3.81
CA HIS A 222 15.30 43.12 -4.05
C HIS A 222 15.81 43.81 -2.81
#